data_7189d4ee7bb298bb3bd5f9b71acb076b
#
_entry.id   7189d4ee7bb298bb3bd5f9b71acb076b
#
_cell.length_a   1.000
_cell.length_b   1.000
_cell.length_c   1.000
_cell.angle_alpha   90.00
_cell.angle_beta   90.00
_cell.angle_gamma   90.00
#
_symmetry.space_group_name_H-M   'P 1'
#
loop_
_entity.id
_entity.type
_entity.pdbx_description
1 polymer ?
#
loop_
_entity_poly.entity_id
_entity_poly.type
_entity_poly.pdbx_seq_one_letter_code
_entity_poly.pdbx_strand_id
1 'polypeptide(L)'
;MKVGIIGAGGYAGGELLRLLLGHPEVREIVAGSESLAGKPVTTAHPNLRKRTDLQFVRYEDVPECDVLFLGLPNGTHRADEFEGRAGLILSLIHI
;
A
#
# COMPACT_ATOMS: atom_id res chain seq x y z
N MET A 1 -9.04 -11.86 -0.03
CA MET A 1 -8.22 -11.18 -1.04
C MET A 1 -7.06 -10.48 -0.38
N LYS A 2 -5.88 -10.63 -0.93
CA LYS A 2 -4.69 -9.97 -0.42
C LYS A 2 -4.38 -8.76 -1.28
N VAL A 3 -4.23 -7.60 -0.66
CA VAL A 3 -4.04 -6.33 -1.36
C VAL A 3 -2.74 -5.68 -0.89
N GLY A 4 -1.93 -5.26 -1.85
CA GLY A 4 -0.71 -4.51 -1.57
C GLY A 4 -0.86 -3.06 -2.01
N ILE A 5 -0.21 -2.16 -1.28
CA ILE A 5 -0.18 -0.74 -1.62
C ILE A 5 1.27 -0.30 -1.67
N ILE A 6 1.73 0.13 -2.84
CA ILE A 6 3.06 0.70 -3.02
C ILE A 6 2.92 2.22 -2.90
N GLY A 7 3.76 2.85 -2.08
CA GLY A 7 3.63 4.26 -1.78
C GLY A 7 2.59 4.53 -0.70
N ALA A 8 2.44 3.59 0.23
CA ALA A 8 1.38 3.65 1.25
C ALA A 8 1.57 4.81 2.24
N GLY A 9 2.74 5.42 2.29
CA GLY A 9 2.97 6.56 3.17
C GLY A 9 2.39 7.87 2.65
N GLY A 10 2.00 7.93 1.38
CA GLY A 10 1.43 9.13 0.79
C GLY A 10 -0.06 9.29 1.09
N TYR A 11 -0.60 10.42 0.64
CA TYR A 11 -2.01 10.74 0.90
C TYR A 11 -2.98 9.70 0.32
N ALA A 12 -2.81 9.37 -0.96
CA ALA A 12 -3.70 8.40 -1.59
C ALA A 12 -3.55 7.02 -0.96
N GLY A 13 -2.32 6.65 -0.57
CA GLY A 13 -2.09 5.38 0.12
C GLY A 13 -2.82 5.31 1.45
N GLY A 14 -2.84 6.42 2.20
CA GLY A 14 -3.56 6.50 3.47
C GLY A 14 -5.07 6.37 3.28
N GLU A 15 -5.61 7.00 2.26
CA GLU A 15 -7.03 6.87 1.95
C GLU A 15 -7.40 5.45 1.55
N LEU A 16 -6.54 4.81 0.75
CA LEU A 16 -6.75 3.41 0.39
C LEU A 16 -6.73 2.51 1.63
N LEU A 17 -5.76 2.72 2.53
CA LEU A 17 -5.69 1.93 3.76
C LEU A 17 -6.98 2.07 4.56
N ARG A 18 -7.48 3.29 4.69
CA ARG A 18 -8.72 3.53 5.44
C ARG A 18 -9.90 2.77 4.83
N LEU A 19 -10.01 2.80 3.52
CA LEU A 19 -11.11 2.13 2.83
C LEU A 19 -10.97 0.61 2.88
N LEU A 20 -9.75 0.11 2.68
CA LEU A 20 -9.52 -1.33 2.63
C LEU A 20 -9.65 -2.01 3.99
N LEU A 21 -9.31 -1.30 5.06
CA LEU A 21 -9.44 -1.85 6.41
C LEU A 21 -10.88 -2.20 6.76
N GLY A 22 -11.85 -1.52 6.14
CA GLY A 22 -13.25 -1.80 6.36
C GLY A 22 -13.89 -2.68 5.30
N HIS A 23 -13.11 -3.16 4.33
CA HIS A 23 -13.67 -3.91 3.21
C HIS A 23 -13.77 -5.40 3.53
N PRO A 24 -14.97 -6.00 3.45
CA PRO A 24 -15.17 -7.39 3.87
C PRO A 24 -14.45 -8.43 3.00
N GLU A 25 -14.12 -8.09 1.77
CA GLU A 25 -13.43 -9.00 0.85
C GLU A 25 -11.91 -8.97 1.01
N VAL A 26 -11.37 -8.01 1.75
CA VAL A 26 -9.93 -7.85 1.92
C VAL A 26 -9.51 -8.46 3.24
N ARG A 27 -8.76 -9.57 3.17
CA ARG A 27 -8.30 -10.29 4.36
C ARG A 27 -6.92 -9.88 4.82
N GLU A 28 -6.08 -9.45 3.89
CA GLU A 28 -4.71 -9.09 4.22
C GLU A 28 -4.31 -7.85 3.40
N ILE A 29 -3.68 -6.91 4.08
CA ILE A 29 -3.18 -5.68 3.46
C ILE A 29 -1.68 -5.59 3.71
N VAL A 30 -0.92 -5.29 2.67
CA VAL A 30 0.51 -5.05 2.76
C VAL A 30 0.78 -3.61 2.37
N ALA A 31 1.38 -2.85 3.27
CA ALA A 31 1.65 -1.43 3.05
C ALA A 31 3.14 -1.23 2.77
N GLY A 32 3.47 -0.86 1.53
CA GLY A 32 4.84 -0.67 1.10
C GLY A 32 5.26 0.80 1.13
N SER A 33 6.38 1.08 1.78
CA SER A 33 6.97 2.42 1.80
C SER A 33 8.47 2.30 2.05
N GLU A 34 9.28 2.85 1.14
CA GLU A 34 10.73 2.79 1.29
C GLU A 34 11.22 3.64 2.46
N SER A 35 10.66 4.84 2.62
CA SER A 35 11.13 5.75 3.64
C SER A 35 10.63 5.41 5.04
N LEU A 36 9.51 4.72 5.15
CA LEU A 36 8.87 4.43 6.43
C LEU A 36 8.88 2.94 6.79
N ALA A 37 9.60 2.13 6.05
CA ALA A 37 9.67 0.68 6.29
C ALA A 37 10.07 0.39 7.73
N GLY A 38 9.35 -0.54 8.36
CA GLY A 38 9.57 -0.91 9.74
C GLY A 38 8.81 -0.07 10.76
N LYS A 39 8.20 1.04 10.32
CA LYS A 39 7.41 1.89 11.21
C LYS A 39 5.93 1.57 11.10
N PRO A 40 5.15 1.79 12.17
CA PRO A 40 3.70 1.59 12.09
C PRO A 40 3.07 2.52 11.06
N VAL A 41 2.01 2.06 10.39
CA VAL A 41 1.32 2.91 9.41
C VAL A 41 0.71 4.14 10.08
N THR A 42 0.44 4.08 11.37
CA THR A 42 -0.08 5.22 12.12
C THR A 42 0.92 6.36 12.26
N THR A 43 2.20 6.12 11.98
CA THR A 43 3.20 7.19 11.94
C THR A 43 2.87 8.20 10.84
N ALA A 44 2.47 7.72 9.67
CA ALA A 44 2.09 8.58 8.56
C ALA A 44 0.59 8.90 8.55
N HIS A 45 -0.21 8.02 9.14
CA HIS A 45 -1.67 8.12 9.09
C HIS A 45 -2.25 8.00 10.50
N PRO A 46 -2.16 9.07 11.31
CA PRO A 46 -2.63 9.01 12.71
C PRO A 46 -4.12 8.70 12.85
N ASN A 47 -4.91 8.99 11.82
CA ASN A 47 -6.33 8.68 11.82
C ASN A 47 -6.65 7.18 11.88
N LEU A 48 -5.63 6.34 11.62
CA LEU A 48 -5.79 4.89 11.68
C LEU A 48 -5.42 4.32 13.05
N ARG A 49 -5.12 5.19 14.02
CA ARG A 49 -4.79 4.75 15.36
C ARG A 49 -5.94 3.92 15.94
N LYS A 50 -5.60 2.80 16.57
CA LYS A 50 -6.54 1.83 17.12
C LYS A 50 -7.35 1.06 16.08
N ARG A 51 -7.13 1.32 14.79
CA ARG A 51 -7.81 0.57 13.73
C ARG A 51 -6.95 -0.53 13.16
N THR A 52 -5.62 -0.39 13.28
CA THR A 52 -4.68 -1.38 12.77
C THR A 52 -3.34 -1.22 13.47
N ASP A 53 -2.61 -2.33 13.58
CA ASP A 53 -1.23 -2.34 14.04
C ASP A 53 -0.27 -2.66 12.88
N LEU A 54 -0.75 -2.50 11.67
CA LEU A 54 0.02 -2.77 10.46
C LEU A 54 1.29 -1.92 10.43
N GLN A 55 2.38 -2.48 9.90
CA GLN A 55 3.63 -1.77 9.72
C GLN A 55 3.96 -1.67 8.24
N PHE A 56 4.68 -0.61 7.86
CA PHE A 56 5.18 -0.48 6.50
C PHE A 56 6.29 -1.50 6.26
N VAL A 57 6.36 -2.01 5.03
CA VAL A 57 7.45 -2.86 4.59
C VAL A 57 8.14 -2.24 3.39
N ARG A 58 9.36 -2.67 3.12
CA ARG A 58 10.07 -2.22 1.91
C ARG A 58 9.38 -2.77 0.67
N TYR A 59 9.57 -2.09 -0.45
CA TYR A 59 8.98 -2.56 -1.71
C TYR A 59 9.46 -3.97 -2.07
N GLU A 60 10.72 -4.28 -1.82
CA GLU A 60 11.27 -5.61 -2.11
C GLU A 60 10.64 -6.70 -1.26
N ASP A 61 10.07 -6.33 -0.11
CA ASP A 61 9.44 -7.28 0.81
C ASP A 61 7.95 -7.43 0.58
N VAL A 62 7.38 -6.69 -0.37
CA VAL A 62 5.96 -6.83 -0.72
C VAL A 62 5.80 -8.16 -1.45
N PRO A 63 5.00 -9.09 -0.89
CA PRO A 63 4.81 -10.39 -1.51
C PRO A 63 3.86 -10.31 -2.69
N GLU A 64 3.65 -11.44 -3.34
CA GLU A 64 2.65 -11.53 -4.39
C GLU A 64 1.26 -11.27 -3.81
N CYS A 65 0.50 -10.40 -4.46
CA CYS A 65 -0.82 -9.98 -4.02
C CYS A 65 -1.85 -10.23 -5.12
N ASP A 66 -3.13 -10.33 -4.73
CA ASP A 66 -4.20 -10.42 -5.73
C ASP A 66 -4.36 -9.11 -6.47
N VAL A 67 -4.27 -8.00 -5.73
CA VAL A 67 -4.36 -6.65 -6.29
C VAL A 67 -3.22 -5.83 -5.72
N LEU A 68 -2.60 -5.03 -6.57
CA LEU A 68 -1.53 -4.12 -6.15
C LEU A 68 -1.86 -2.72 -6.61
N PHE A 69 -1.96 -1.79 -5.66
CA PHE A 69 -2.15 -0.37 -5.96
C PHE A 69 -0.80 0.33 -5.96
N LEU A 70 -0.55 1.12 -6.99
CA LEU A 70 0.68 1.90 -7.10
C LEU A 70 0.35 3.37 -6.85
N GLY A 71 0.62 3.83 -5.64
CA GLY A 71 0.39 5.22 -5.23
C GLY A 71 1.66 6.05 -5.29
N LEU A 72 2.41 5.93 -6.36
CA LEU A 72 3.69 6.61 -6.51
C LEU A 72 3.50 8.02 -7.09
N PRO A 73 4.44 8.93 -6.82
CA PRO A 73 4.37 10.27 -7.39
C PRO A 73 4.32 10.25 -8.90
N ASN A 74 3.69 11.27 -9.46
CA ASN A 74 3.59 11.43 -10.90
C ASN A 74 4.98 11.43 -11.54
N GLY A 75 5.15 10.70 -12.63
CA GLY A 75 6.41 10.59 -13.33
C GLY A 75 7.27 9.43 -12.88
N THR A 76 6.86 8.71 -11.85
CA THR A 76 7.58 7.52 -11.38
C THR A 76 7.00 6.30 -12.07
N HIS A 77 7.78 5.65 -12.91
CA HIS A 77 7.31 4.49 -13.67
C HIS A 77 7.96 3.22 -13.11
N ARG A 78 7.35 2.67 -12.08
CA ARG A 78 7.86 1.48 -11.43
C ARG A 78 6.92 0.29 -11.55
N ALA A 79 5.91 0.39 -12.40
CA ALA A 79 4.95 -0.70 -12.58
C ALA A 79 5.63 -1.99 -13.01
N ASP A 80 6.65 -1.88 -13.87
CA ASP A 80 7.37 -3.05 -14.36
C ASP A 80 8.04 -3.85 -13.24
N GLU A 81 8.45 -3.18 -12.17
CA GLU A 81 9.08 -3.84 -11.04
C GLU A 81 8.12 -4.76 -10.29
N PHE A 82 6.83 -4.55 -10.46
CA PHE A 82 5.82 -5.26 -9.70
C PHE A 82 4.94 -6.18 -10.55
N GLU A 83 5.19 -6.26 -11.86
CA GLU A 83 4.32 -7.02 -12.75
C GLU A 83 4.14 -8.48 -12.35
N GLY A 84 5.16 -9.14 -11.87
CA GLY A 84 5.05 -10.54 -11.48
C GLY A 84 4.47 -10.77 -10.10
N ARG A 85 4.11 -9.69 -9.39
CA ARG A 85 3.69 -9.78 -7.98
C ARG A 85 2.20 -9.63 -7.76
N ALA A 86 1.43 -9.44 -8.80
CA ALA A 86 0.00 -9.22 -8.62
C ALA A 86 -0.81 -9.76 -9.79
N GLY A 87 -2.02 -10.22 -9.51
CA GLY A 87 -2.96 -10.59 -10.55
C GLY A 87 -3.54 -9.35 -11.24
N LEU A 88 -3.62 -8.24 -10.52
CA LEU A 88 -4.12 -6.98 -11.06
C LEU A 88 -3.31 -5.82 -10.47
N ILE A 89 -2.83 -4.94 -11.34
CA ILE A 89 -2.09 -3.76 -10.92
C ILE A 89 -2.92 -2.53 -11.28
N LEU A 90 -3.14 -1.67 -10.27
CA LEU A 90 -3.86 -0.41 -10.44
C LEU A 90 -2.94 0.73 -10.08
N SER A 91 -2.71 1.63 -11.03
CA SER A 91 -1.88 2.80 -10.80
C SER A 91 -2.73 4.00 -10.39
N LEU A 92 -2.26 4.73 -9.39
CA LEU A 92 -2.88 5.96 -8.93
C LEU A 92 -1.91 7.10 -9.20
N ILE A 93 -2.44 8.20 -9.74
CA ILE A 93 -1.63 9.37 -10.02
C ILE A 93 -1.96 10.44 -8.99
N HIS A 94 -0.90 10.91 -8.33
CA HIS A 94 -1.02 12.02 -7.40
C HIS A 94 -0.81 13.33 -8.15
N ILE A 95 -1.71 14.22 -7.96
CA ILE A 95 -1.60 15.55 -8.55
C ILE A 95 -1.43 16.57 -7.43
#